data_6065d7a1cd5234655644c07a271947a0
#
_entry.id   6065d7a1cd5234655644c07a271947a0
#
_cell.length_a   1.000
_cell.length_b   1.000
_cell.length_c   1.000
_cell.angle_alpha   90.00
_cell.angle_beta   90.00
_cell.angle_gamma   90.00
#
_symmetry.space_group_name_H-M   'P 1'
#
loop_
_entity.id
_entity.type
_entity.pdbx_description
1 polymer ?
#
loop_
_entity_poly.entity_id
_entity_poly.type
_entity_poly.pdbx_seq_one_letter_code
_entity_poly.pdbx_strand_id
1 'polypeptide(L)'
;MATNTPTTMPKQVSAPYTHSLWTGKRFIIAAFLFFNMFINYMDRINLSVAMPIISKQYKWDPALMGWIFSGFLWTYMVCLIPWGWATDRYGSRRVGAISMTVWSLAGMATGATMGFGSMMASRLALGVGEAASFPICGKTVRQWFPGGERGLATAIFNAGTFAGPAISAPIVAWLVLQAGWRWSFVITGAVGILWAILWFTLFRSPAECSWLPEDERNYLLSQTGAPPKAAAPQTPTKGALGLLLSRKTMWGQFITQGCCAYTMYLYLAWLPSYLVRERHMDLMKASWFTALPYLISVVLGILIGKLSDSILTPEAVKQGKRRTLLVVFILLSSVVLLTNVVNNQWVVVALISLALTSISSALTLNIAMCNDLVWDPSMAATALGFQILGGNTFGIFAPILTGYIVKSTGSFNSAFFLAGGLLFLGAATSLTMTRRPLAFGEDEKALAR
;
A
#
# COMPACT_ATOMS: atom_id res chain seq x y z
N MET A 1 55.29 39.39 27.02
CA MET A 1 53.90 39.15 26.78
C MET A 1 53.74 38.65 25.35
N ALA A 2 53.62 37.34 25.20
CA ALA A 2 53.41 36.69 23.91
C ALA A 2 51.92 36.27 23.83
N THR A 3 51.17 36.88 22.92
CA THR A 3 49.77 36.61 22.67
C THR A 3 49.64 35.34 21.79
N ASN A 4 49.21 34.23 22.39
CA ASN A 4 48.81 33.03 21.67
C ASN A 4 47.49 33.28 20.97
N THR A 5 47.49 33.42 19.65
CA THR A 5 46.32 33.38 18.80
C THR A 5 45.98 31.89 18.52
N PRO A 6 44.76 31.38 18.78
CA PRO A 6 44.42 30.04 18.43
C PRO A 6 44.25 29.93 16.91
N THR A 7 45.07 29.08 16.29
CA THR A 7 44.95 28.72 14.86
C THR A 7 43.67 27.90 14.68
N THR A 8 42.62 28.53 14.16
CA THR A 8 41.42 27.83 13.70
C THR A 8 41.77 27.01 12.47
N MET A 9 41.76 25.68 12.60
CA MET A 9 41.81 24.78 11.44
C MET A 9 40.67 25.10 10.47
N PRO A 10 40.94 25.21 9.16
CA PRO A 10 39.87 25.40 8.19
C PRO A 10 38.95 24.18 8.23
N LYS A 11 37.64 24.40 8.44
CA LYS A 11 36.63 23.42 8.16
C LYS A 11 36.84 22.92 6.73
N GLN A 12 37.27 21.67 6.56
CA GLN A 12 37.21 21.01 5.26
C GLN A 12 35.74 21.02 4.80
N VAL A 13 35.44 21.93 3.88
CA VAL A 13 34.19 21.87 3.11
C VAL A 13 34.36 20.65 2.22
N SER A 14 33.78 19.53 2.62
CA SER A 14 33.68 18.35 1.79
C SER A 14 33.01 18.74 0.46
N ALA A 15 33.66 18.41 -0.65
CA ALA A 15 33.11 18.62 -1.98
C ALA A 15 31.67 18.10 -2.02
N PRO A 16 30.74 18.79 -2.70
CA PRO A 16 29.35 18.30 -2.79
C PRO A 16 29.35 16.91 -3.39
N TYR A 17 28.69 15.97 -2.71
CA TYR A 17 28.53 14.59 -3.16
C TYR A 17 27.79 14.58 -4.52
N THR A 18 28.56 14.40 -5.61
CA THR A 18 28.10 14.59 -7.00
C THR A 18 27.67 13.29 -7.68
N HIS A 19 27.28 12.25 -6.94
CA HIS A 19 26.77 11.04 -7.59
C HIS A 19 25.38 11.27 -8.17
N SER A 20 25.17 10.77 -9.40
CA SER A 20 23.86 10.80 -10.05
C SER A 20 22.85 10.04 -9.18
N LEU A 21 21.58 10.42 -9.27
CA LEU A 21 20.47 9.85 -8.49
C LEU A 21 20.44 8.30 -8.49
N TRP A 22 21.02 7.64 -9.50
CA TRP A 22 20.95 6.18 -9.68
C TRP A 22 22.23 5.43 -9.29
N THR A 23 23.34 6.09 -8.97
CA THR A 23 24.62 5.43 -8.70
C THR A 23 24.90 5.18 -7.22
N GLY A 24 24.09 5.71 -6.31
CA GLY A 24 24.26 5.52 -4.87
C GLY A 24 23.88 4.11 -4.43
N LYS A 25 24.71 3.50 -3.58
CA LYS A 25 24.44 2.15 -3.03
C LYS A 25 23.18 2.10 -2.14
N ARG A 26 22.67 3.24 -1.68
CA ARG A 26 21.38 3.34 -0.97
C ARG A 26 20.20 2.80 -1.78
N PHE A 27 20.28 2.78 -3.12
CA PHE A 27 19.22 2.21 -3.96
C PHE A 27 19.12 0.68 -3.85
N ILE A 28 20.14 0.00 -3.34
CA ILE A 28 20.04 -1.41 -2.93
C ILE A 28 18.97 -1.56 -1.84
N ILE A 29 18.91 -0.60 -0.91
CA ILE A 29 17.86 -0.59 0.13
C ILE A 29 16.49 -0.32 -0.48
N ALA A 30 16.37 0.56 -1.48
CA ALA A 30 15.11 0.74 -2.19
C ALA A 30 14.64 -0.58 -2.85
N ALA A 31 15.56 -1.35 -3.46
CA ALA A 31 15.26 -2.68 -3.99
C ALA A 31 14.82 -3.66 -2.89
N PHE A 32 15.47 -3.63 -1.71
CA PHE A 32 15.03 -4.42 -0.56
C PHE A 32 13.59 -4.08 -0.15
N LEU A 33 13.23 -2.81 -0.11
CA LEU A 33 11.88 -2.38 0.21
C LEU A 33 10.87 -2.77 -0.88
N PHE A 34 11.26 -2.69 -2.16
CA PHE A 34 10.47 -3.17 -3.29
C PHE A 34 10.14 -4.66 -3.13
N PHE A 35 11.16 -5.50 -2.91
CA PHE A 35 10.96 -6.94 -2.75
C PHE A 35 10.18 -7.29 -1.49
N ASN A 36 10.30 -6.51 -0.41
CA ASN A 36 9.45 -6.67 0.77
C ASN A 36 7.96 -6.53 0.42
N MET A 37 7.60 -5.47 -0.32
CA MET A 37 6.22 -5.27 -0.77
C MET A 37 5.79 -6.26 -1.85
N PHE A 38 6.69 -6.64 -2.73
CA PHE A 38 6.45 -7.66 -3.74
C PHE A 38 6.03 -8.99 -3.11
N ILE A 39 6.80 -9.50 -2.13
CA ILE A 39 6.51 -10.77 -1.43
C ILE A 39 5.20 -10.65 -0.63
N ASN A 40 4.98 -9.53 0.07
CA ASN A 40 3.75 -9.29 0.80
C ASN A 40 2.50 -9.39 -0.11
N TYR A 41 2.55 -8.80 -1.30
CA TYR A 41 1.42 -8.87 -2.25
C TYR A 41 1.38 -10.17 -3.06
N MET A 42 2.50 -10.88 -3.19
CA MET A 42 2.53 -12.26 -3.72
C MET A 42 1.71 -13.19 -2.83
N ASP A 43 1.84 -13.09 -1.51
CA ASP A 43 1.07 -13.92 -0.56
C ASP A 43 -0.43 -13.64 -0.62
N ARG A 44 -0.83 -12.40 -0.84
CA ARG A 44 -2.24 -12.02 -1.02
C ARG A 44 -2.82 -12.56 -2.30
N ILE A 45 -2.11 -12.45 -3.43
CA ILE A 45 -2.60 -12.94 -4.72
C ILE A 45 -2.59 -14.47 -4.80
N ASN A 46 -1.70 -15.15 -4.05
CA ASN A 46 -1.65 -16.62 -4.01
C ASN A 46 -3.02 -17.19 -3.60
N LEU A 47 -3.61 -16.66 -2.53
CA LEU A 47 -4.95 -17.09 -2.11
C LEU A 47 -6.00 -16.84 -3.19
N SER A 48 -5.98 -15.65 -3.82
CA SER A 48 -6.97 -15.30 -4.85
C SER A 48 -6.91 -16.23 -6.06
N VAL A 49 -5.71 -16.59 -6.51
CA VAL A 49 -5.48 -17.51 -7.63
C VAL A 49 -5.85 -18.96 -7.27
N ALA A 50 -5.50 -19.41 -6.06
CA ALA A 50 -5.77 -20.76 -5.60
C ALA A 50 -7.27 -20.99 -5.22
N MET A 51 -8.01 -19.92 -4.89
CA MET A 51 -9.35 -19.99 -4.33
C MET A 51 -10.38 -20.75 -5.20
N PRO A 52 -10.41 -20.62 -6.54
CA PRO A 52 -11.32 -21.42 -7.36
C PRO A 52 -11.18 -22.94 -7.14
N ILE A 53 -9.95 -23.44 -6.96
CA ILE A 53 -9.67 -24.85 -6.70
C ILE A 53 -9.99 -25.21 -5.25
N ILE A 54 -9.57 -24.38 -4.28
CA ILE A 54 -9.82 -24.58 -2.85
C ILE A 54 -11.34 -24.63 -2.59
N SER A 55 -12.10 -23.66 -3.13
CA SER A 55 -13.55 -23.61 -2.94
C SER A 55 -14.28 -24.81 -3.54
N LYS A 56 -13.81 -25.33 -4.67
CA LYS A 56 -14.35 -26.55 -5.28
C LYS A 56 -14.05 -27.78 -4.42
N GLN A 57 -12.83 -27.89 -3.89
CA GLN A 57 -12.42 -29.01 -3.04
C GLN A 57 -13.22 -29.09 -1.74
N TYR A 58 -13.41 -27.95 -1.06
CA TYR A 58 -14.10 -27.88 0.22
C TYR A 58 -15.60 -27.58 0.09
N LYS A 59 -16.10 -27.42 -1.12
CA LYS A 59 -17.50 -27.01 -1.42
C LYS A 59 -17.91 -25.71 -0.73
N TRP A 60 -16.99 -24.75 -0.69
CA TRP A 60 -17.26 -23.43 -0.10
C TRP A 60 -18.09 -22.56 -1.04
N ASP A 61 -19.08 -21.93 -0.46
CA ASP A 61 -19.84 -20.90 -1.15
C ASP A 61 -19.08 -19.56 -1.22
N PRO A 62 -19.48 -18.63 -2.09
CA PRO A 62 -18.81 -17.34 -2.21
C PRO A 62 -18.77 -16.51 -0.91
N ALA A 63 -19.75 -16.62 -0.02
CA ALA A 63 -19.75 -15.90 1.24
C ALA A 63 -18.61 -16.36 2.16
N LEU A 64 -18.38 -17.68 2.29
CA LEU A 64 -17.24 -18.22 3.04
C LEU A 64 -15.90 -17.79 2.42
N MET A 65 -15.80 -17.76 1.08
CA MET A 65 -14.62 -17.26 0.39
C MET A 65 -14.34 -15.78 0.76
N GLY A 66 -15.39 -14.96 0.79
CA GLY A 66 -15.29 -13.53 1.16
C GLY A 66 -14.75 -13.34 2.58
N TRP A 67 -15.19 -14.12 3.56
CA TRP A 67 -14.65 -14.10 4.92
C TRP A 67 -13.19 -14.47 4.96
N ILE A 68 -12.75 -15.49 4.25
CA ILE A 68 -11.34 -15.92 4.19
C ILE A 68 -10.47 -14.85 3.55
N PHE A 69 -10.91 -14.23 2.45
CA PHE A 69 -10.19 -13.13 1.81
C PHE A 69 -10.03 -11.91 2.73
N SER A 70 -11.07 -11.62 3.51
CA SER A 70 -11.07 -10.51 4.46
C SER A 70 -10.23 -10.79 5.73
N GLY A 71 -10.06 -12.06 6.09
CA GLY A 71 -9.54 -12.48 7.39
C GLY A 71 -8.23 -11.83 7.80
N PHE A 72 -7.28 -11.65 6.87
CA PHE A 72 -6.01 -11.03 7.20
C PHE A 72 -6.13 -9.54 7.56
N LEU A 73 -7.09 -8.82 6.97
CA LEU A 73 -7.26 -7.38 7.22
C LEU A 73 -7.71 -7.08 8.65
N TRP A 74 -8.41 -7.99 9.30
CA TRP A 74 -8.87 -7.81 10.69
C TRP A 74 -7.71 -7.64 11.65
N THR A 75 -6.76 -8.56 11.61
CA THR A 75 -5.56 -8.52 12.46
C THR A 75 -4.53 -7.51 11.97
N TYR A 76 -4.43 -7.33 10.63
CA TYR A 76 -3.59 -6.31 10.03
C TYR A 76 -3.90 -4.91 10.57
N MET A 77 -5.19 -4.52 10.61
CA MET A 77 -5.60 -3.20 11.08
C MET A 77 -5.28 -3.00 12.57
N VAL A 78 -5.51 -4.02 13.40
CA VAL A 78 -5.23 -3.96 14.84
C VAL A 78 -3.72 -3.91 15.12
N CYS A 79 -2.92 -4.67 14.39
CA CYS A 79 -1.49 -4.80 14.61
C CYS A 79 -0.65 -3.67 14.00
N LEU A 80 -1.22 -2.81 13.14
CA LEU A 80 -0.49 -1.73 12.49
C LEU A 80 0.18 -0.77 13.48
N ILE A 81 -0.55 -0.35 14.51
CA ILE A 81 -0.04 0.56 15.55
C ILE A 81 1.02 -0.12 16.43
N PRO A 82 0.79 -1.32 17.01
CA PRO A 82 1.80 -2.05 17.75
C PRO A 82 3.12 -2.27 16.97
N TRP A 83 3.03 -2.62 15.68
CA TRP A 83 4.22 -2.79 14.86
C TRP A 83 4.94 -1.47 14.54
N GLY A 84 4.19 -0.37 14.36
CA GLY A 84 4.77 0.97 14.24
C GLY A 84 5.62 1.30 15.47
N TRP A 85 5.06 1.15 16.68
CA TRP A 85 5.77 1.35 17.94
C TRP A 85 6.99 0.41 18.08
N ALA A 86 6.82 -0.88 17.77
CA ALA A 86 7.91 -1.85 17.84
C ALA A 86 9.03 -1.48 16.85
N THR A 87 8.69 -1.04 15.64
CA THR A 87 9.65 -0.60 14.64
C THR A 87 10.45 0.61 15.14
N ASP A 88 9.80 1.56 15.81
CA ASP A 88 10.50 2.72 16.38
C ASP A 88 11.41 2.33 17.54
N ARG A 89 10.99 1.41 18.40
CA ARG A 89 11.76 0.99 19.57
C ARG A 89 12.90 0.03 19.25
N TYR A 90 12.65 -0.98 18.42
CA TYR A 90 13.60 -2.10 18.19
C TYR A 90 14.32 -2.01 16.84
N GLY A 91 13.93 -1.08 15.98
CA GLY A 91 14.53 -0.83 14.66
C GLY A 91 14.00 -1.74 13.55
N SER A 92 14.10 -1.25 12.31
CA SER A 92 13.57 -1.92 11.10
C SER A 92 14.21 -3.30 10.85
N ARG A 93 15.47 -3.50 11.24
CA ARG A 93 16.19 -4.78 11.02
C ARG A 93 15.55 -5.95 11.76
N ARG A 94 15.40 -5.82 13.08
CA ARG A 94 14.87 -6.90 13.94
C ARG A 94 13.38 -7.10 13.68
N VAL A 95 12.63 -6.01 13.71
CA VAL A 95 11.19 -6.04 13.50
C VAL A 95 10.84 -6.59 12.11
N GLY A 96 11.59 -6.18 11.07
CA GLY A 96 11.40 -6.70 9.72
C GLY A 96 11.60 -8.21 9.63
N ALA A 97 12.72 -8.71 10.16
CA ALA A 97 12.99 -10.16 10.15
C ALA A 97 11.91 -10.96 10.90
N ILE A 98 11.51 -10.51 12.09
CA ILE A 98 10.48 -11.18 12.90
C ILE A 98 9.14 -11.18 12.18
N SER A 99 8.68 -10.02 11.72
CA SER A 99 7.39 -9.90 11.05
C SER A 99 7.34 -10.71 9.74
N MET A 100 8.41 -10.65 8.93
CA MET A 100 8.54 -11.46 7.71
C MET A 100 8.49 -12.96 8.01
N THR A 101 9.17 -13.41 9.05
CA THR A 101 9.13 -14.82 9.49
C THR A 101 7.71 -15.21 9.91
N VAL A 102 7.03 -14.37 10.71
CA VAL A 102 5.66 -14.64 11.18
C VAL A 102 4.69 -14.78 10.00
N TRP A 103 4.66 -13.82 9.07
CA TRP A 103 3.72 -13.93 7.96
C TRP A 103 4.06 -15.06 6.98
N SER A 104 5.35 -15.33 6.76
CA SER A 104 5.78 -16.42 5.88
C SER A 104 5.42 -17.79 6.44
N LEU A 105 5.61 -18.00 7.75
CA LEU A 105 5.16 -19.23 8.43
C LEU A 105 3.63 -19.36 8.39
N ALA A 106 2.88 -18.27 8.59
CA ALA A 106 1.43 -18.26 8.46
C ALA A 106 0.98 -18.57 7.01
N GLY A 107 1.70 -18.03 6.02
CA GLY A 107 1.54 -18.36 4.60
C GLY A 107 1.75 -19.85 4.35
N MET A 108 2.87 -20.42 4.80
CA MET A 108 3.16 -21.86 4.68
C MET A 108 2.09 -22.72 5.39
N ALA A 109 1.66 -22.31 6.59
CA ALA A 109 0.62 -23.01 7.35
C ALA A 109 -0.72 -23.06 6.59
N THR A 110 -0.98 -22.11 5.68
CA THR A 110 -2.14 -22.17 4.80
C THR A 110 -2.15 -23.45 3.96
N GLY A 111 -0.99 -23.93 3.52
CA GLY A 111 -0.86 -25.20 2.79
C GLY A 111 -1.25 -26.45 3.60
N ALA A 112 -1.20 -26.37 4.92
CA ALA A 112 -1.57 -27.46 5.83
C ALA A 112 -3.04 -27.41 6.29
N THR A 113 -3.82 -26.43 5.84
CA THR A 113 -5.21 -26.25 6.31
C THR A 113 -6.14 -27.32 5.79
N MET A 114 -7.12 -27.72 6.64
CA MET A 114 -8.07 -28.79 6.35
C MET A 114 -9.53 -28.30 6.27
N GLY A 115 -9.79 -27.01 6.49
CA GLY A 115 -11.15 -26.47 6.47
C GLY A 115 -11.17 -24.97 6.77
N PHE A 116 -12.39 -24.42 6.89
CA PHE A 116 -12.60 -22.99 7.08
C PHE A 116 -11.87 -22.43 8.30
N GLY A 117 -12.00 -23.06 9.48
CA GLY A 117 -11.43 -22.54 10.73
C GLY A 117 -9.89 -22.47 10.68
N SER A 118 -9.22 -23.52 10.19
CA SER A 118 -7.76 -23.54 10.05
C SER A 118 -7.28 -22.53 8.99
N MET A 119 -8.01 -22.37 7.87
CA MET A 119 -7.72 -21.38 6.86
C MET A 119 -7.87 -19.95 7.43
N MET A 120 -8.96 -19.68 8.14
CA MET A 120 -9.19 -18.39 8.80
C MET A 120 -8.08 -18.09 9.83
N ALA A 121 -7.70 -19.06 10.66
CA ALA A 121 -6.61 -18.89 11.62
C ALA A 121 -5.27 -18.51 10.93
N SER A 122 -4.94 -19.18 9.81
CA SER A 122 -3.75 -18.82 9.04
C SER A 122 -3.84 -17.42 8.43
N ARG A 123 -5.02 -16.96 7.99
CA ARG A 123 -5.22 -15.59 7.48
C ARG A 123 -5.07 -14.54 8.59
N LEU A 124 -5.63 -14.81 9.76
CA LEU A 124 -5.45 -13.93 10.93
C LEU A 124 -3.96 -13.83 11.33
N ALA A 125 -3.25 -14.96 11.40
CA ALA A 125 -1.82 -14.97 11.70
C ALA A 125 -0.99 -14.24 10.63
N LEU A 126 -1.34 -14.39 9.35
CA LEU A 126 -0.70 -13.67 8.24
C LEU A 126 -0.86 -12.15 8.42
N GLY A 127 -2.07 -11.67 8.74
CA GLY A 127 -2.34 -10.25 8.96
C GLY A 127 -1.54 -9.66 10.12
N VAL A 128 -1.31 -10.42 11.19
CA VAL A 128 -0.43 -10.01 12.30
C VAL A 128 0.98 -9.71 11.78
N GLY A 129 1.57 -10.60 10.97
CA GLY A 129 2.92 -10.39 10.44
C GLY A 129 2.99 -9.27 9.42
N GLU A 130 2.09 -9.24 8.43
CA GLU A 130 2.11 -8.29 7.32
C GLU A 130 1.96 -6.82 7.75
N ALA A 131 1.31 -6.56 8.88
CA ALA A 131 1.04 -5.20 9.36
C ALA A 131 2.31 -4.37 9.63
N ALA A 132 3.47 -5.00 9.81
CA ALA A 132 4.75 -4.31 10.00
C ALA A 132 5.33 -3.70 8.72
N SER A 133 4.92 -4.16 7.54
CA SER A 133 5.59 -3.84 6.26
C SER A 133 5.64 -2.35 5.96
N PHE A 134 4.52 -1.63 6.05
CA PHE A 134 4.49 -0.19 5.79
C PHE A 134 5.27 0.63 6.84
N PRO A 135 5.11 0.41 8.16
CA PRO A 135 5.95 1.05 9.17
C PRO A 135 7.45 0.88 8.93
N ILE A 136 7.89 -0.34 8.60
CA ILE A 136 9.29 -0.65 8.30
C ILE A 136 9.76 0.12 7.07
N CYS A 137 9.01 0.10 5.98
CA CYS A 137 9.33 0.84 4.76
C CYS A 137 9.43 2.34 5.02
N GLY A 138 8.46 2.93 5.70
CA GLY A 138 8.44 4.35 6.01
C GLY A 138 9.62 4.79 6.88
N LYS A 139 9.97 4.03 7.91
CA LYS A 139 11.12 4.31 8.75
C LYS A 139 12.43 4.15 7.98
N THR A 140 12.57 3.10 7.19
CA THR A 140 13.76 2.83 6.39
C THR A 140 14.00 3.93 5.36
N VAL A 141 12.95 4.40 4.68
CA VAL A 141 13.05 5.52 3.73
C VAL A 141 13.54 6.79 4.44
N ARG A 142 13.04 7.09 5.65
CA ARG A 142 13.52 8.26 6.40
C ARG A 142 15.00 8.16 6.78
N GLN A 143 15.49 6.96 7.08
CA GLN A 143 16.87 6.73 7.52
C GLN A 143 17.87 6.70 6.35
N TRP A 144 17.45 6.20 5.19
CA TRP A 144 18.34 5.93 4.06
C TRP A 144 18.26 6.96 2.93
N PHE A 145 17.23 7.81 2.92
CA PHE A 145 17.01 8.75 1.82
C PHE A 145 16.88 10.19 2.30
N PRO A 146 17.68 11.14 1.73
CA PRO A 146 17.49 12.57 1.92
C PRO A 146 16.10 13.03 1.55
N GLY A 147 15.66 14.17 2.08
CA GLY A 147 14.30 14.70 1.87
C GLY A 147 13.84 14.73 0.41
N GLY A 148 14.73 15.17 -0.50
CA GLY A 148 14.42 15.25 -1.94
C GLY A 148 14.29 13.89 -2.66
N GLU A 149 14.80 12.80 -2.07
CA GLU A 149 14.77 11.45 -2.68
C GLU A 149 13.72 10.51 -2.06
N ARG A 150 13.13 10.90 -0.94
CA ARG A 150 12.12 10.08 -0.22
C ARG A 150 10.91 9.75 -1.09
N GLY A 151 10.50 10.68 -1.93
CA GLY A 151 9.40 10.45 -2.88
C GLY A 151 9.70 9.32 -3.85
N LEU A 152 10.90 9.31 -4.45
CA LEU A 152 11.34 8.26 -5.36
C LEU A 152 11.46 6.90 -4.63
N ALA A 153 12.08 6.85 -3.46
CA ALA A 153 12.20 5.63 -2.68
C ALA A 153 10.82 5.05 -2.29
N THR A 154 9.86 5.93 -1.94
CA THR A 154 8.47 5.55 -1.66
C THR A 154 7.78 5.01 -2.91
N ALA A 155 7.97 5.62 -4.07
CA ALA A 155 7.42 5.14 -5.33
C ALA A 155 7.99 3.75 -5.70
N ILE A 156 9.29 3.51 -5.48
CA ILE A 156 9.92 2.21 -5.75
C ILE A 156 9.29 1.12 -4.88
N PHE A 157 9.19 1.30 -3.57
CA PHE A 157 8.61 0.24 -2.74
C PHE A 157 7.10 0.04 -3.01
N ASN A 158 6.36 1.11 -3.29
CA ASN A 158 4.96 0.99 -3.67
C ASN A 158 4.76 0.28 -5.01
N ALA A 159 5.70 0.41 -5.97
CA ALA A 159 5.65 -0.37 -7.20
C ALA A 159 5.65 -1.89 -6.93
N GLY A 160 6.27 -2.35 -5.84
CA GLY A 160 6.20 -3.74 -5.40
C GLY A 160 4.78 -4.24 -5.13
N THR A 161 3.88 -3.36 -4.69
CA THR A 161 2.48 -3.72 -4.40
C THR A 161 1.68 -4.10 -5.66
N PHE A 162 2.07 -3.59 -6.83
CA PHE A 162 1.48 -3.92 -8.13
C PHE A 162 2.30 -4.98 -8.87
N ALA A 163 3.63 -4.91 -8.79
CA ALA A 163 4.52 -5.91 -9.38
C ALA A 163 4.33 -7.31 -8.75
N GLY A 164 4.02 -7.36 -7.44
CA GLY A 164 3.69 -8.60 -6.74
C GLY A 164 2.58 -9.38 -7.46
N PRO A 165 1.35 -8.88 -7.53
CA PRO A 165 0.26 -9.53 -8.25
C PRO A 165 0.55 -9.75 -9.75
N ALA A 166 1.19 -8.79 -10.43
CA ALA A 166 1.48 -8.88 -11.85
C ALA A 166 2.39 -10.07 -12.20
N ILE A 167 3.43 -10.29 -11.42
CA ILE A 167 4.41 -11.35 -11.69
C ILE A 167 3.99 -12.66 -11.02
N SER A 168 3.44 -12.58 -9.81
CA SER A 168 3.15 -13.78 -9.02
C SER A 168 1.89 -14.52 -9.48
N ALA A 169 0.88 -13.86 -10.05
CA ALA A 169 -0.36 -14.54 -10.43
C ALA A 169 -0.11 -15.71 -11.41
N PRO A 170 0.60 -15.56 -12.54
CA PRO A 170 0.88 -16.69 -13.44
C PRO A 170 1.84 -17.72 -12.82
N ILE A 171 2.81 -17.30 -11.99
CA ILE A 171 3.73 -18.22 -11.29
C ILE A 171 2.94 -19.09 -10.30
N VAL A 172 2.08 -18.48 -9.50
CA VAL A 172 1.23 -19.20 -8.55
C VAL A 172 0.29 -20.15 -9.28
N ALA A 173 -0.34 -19.73 -10.38
CA ALA A 173 -1.21 -20.61 -11.17
C ALA A 173 -0.44 -21.84 -11.70
N TRP A 174 0.79 -21.63 -12.18
CA TRP A 174 1.65 -22.71 -12.59
C TRP A 174 1.97 -23.68 -11.44
N LEU A 175 2.36 -23.14 -10.27
CA LEU A 175 2.62 -23.95 -9.08
C LEU A 175 1.36 -24.74 -8.65
N VAL A 176 0.20 -24.10 -8.67
CA VAL A 176 -1.08 -24.73 -8.30
C VAL A 176 -1.42 -25.89 -9.26
N LEU A 177 -1.17 -25.73 -10.55
CA LEU A 177 -1.44 -26.76 -11.56
C LEU A 177 -0.44 -27.91 -11.52
N GLN A 178 0.84 -27.65 -11.23
CA GLN A 178 1.89 -28.68 -11.22
C GLN A 178 1.99 -29.43 -9.89
N ALA A 179 1.97 -28.70 -8.77
CA ALA A 179 2.21 -29.25 -7.45
C ALA A 179 0.99 -29.21 -6.52
N GLY A 180 -0.11 -28.58 -6.95
CA GLY A 180 -1.30 -28.37 -6.15
C GLY A 180 -1.22 -27.09 -5.30
N TRP A 181 -2.40 -26.58 -4.89
CA TRP A 181 -2.51 -25.32 -4.16
C TRP A 181 -1.77 -25.31 -2.81
N ARG A 182 -1.66 -26.46 -2.15
CA ARG A 182 -0.95 -26.55 -0.87
C ARG A 182 0.53 -26.20 -1.01
N TRP A 183 1.18 -26.73 -2.03
CA TRP A 183 2.59 -26.45 -2.30
C TRP A 183 2.82 -25.03 -2.78
N SER A 184 1.88 -24.40 -3.45
CA SER A 184 2.03 -22.99 -3.81
C SER A 184 2.24 -22.11 -2.58
N PHE A 185 1.50 -22.35 -1.48
CA PHE A 185 1.68 -21.63 -0.22
C PHE A 185 3.00 -21.98 0.50
N VAL A 186 3.39 -23.24 0.48
CA VAL A 186 4.67 -23.65 1.09
C VAL A 186 5.85 -23.01 0.35
N ILE A 187 5.84 -23.00 -0.97
CA ILE A 187 6.93 -22.44 -1.79
C ILE A 187 6.98 -20.91 -1.65
N THR A 188 5.85 -20.21 -1.74
CA THR A 188 5.84 -18.75 -1.59
C THR A 188 6.24 -18.33 -0.18
N GLY A 189 5.79 -19.05 0.85
CA GLY A 189 6.22 -18.80 2.23
C GLY A 189 7.71 -19.10 2.45
N ALA A 190 8.27 -20.13 1.80
CA ALA A 190 9.71 -20.40 1.84
C ALA A 190 10.54 -19.27 1.21
N VAL A 191 10.04 -18.66 0.11
CA VAL A 191 10.65 -17.44 -0.47
C VAL A 191 10.64 -16.30 0.54
N GLY A 192 9.55 -16.13 1.30
CA GLY A 192 9.46 -15.11 2.35
C GLY A 192 10.43 -15.39 3.51
N ILE A 193 10.61 -16.65 3.93
CA ILE A 193 11.63 -17.02 4.94
C ILE A 193 13.04 -16.70 4.44
N LEU A 194 13.37 -17.09 3.19
CA LEU A 194 14.65 -16.73 2.58
C LEU A 194 14.86 -15.22 2.59
N TRP A 195 13.82 -14.46 2.24
CA TRP A 195 13.87 -13.00 2.28
C TRP A 195 14.07 -12.45 3.70
N ALA A 196 13.42 -13.02 4.72
CA ALA A 196 13.64 -12.65 6.12
C ALA A 196 15.10 -12.87 6.57
N ILE A 197 15.73 -13.96 6.14
CA ILE A 197 17.14 -14.24 6.39
C ILE A 197 18.04 -13.20 5.69
N LEU A 198 17.79 -12.93 4.40
CA LEU A 198 18.53 -11.91 3.63
C LEU A 198 18.37 -10.52 4.27
N TRP A 199 17.15 -10.16 4.65
CA TRP A 199 16.89 -8.93 5.37
C TRP A 199 17.69 -8.84 6.66
N PHE A 200 17.64 -9.85 7.52
CA PHE A 200 18.34 -9.83 8.80
C PHE A 200 19.86 -9.80 8.65
N THR A 201 20.41 -10.47 7.65
CA THR A 201 21.86 -10.56 7.44
C THR A 201 22.43 -9.33 6.75
N LEU A 202 21.76 -8.79 5.73
CA LEU A 202 22.29 -7.73 4.87
C LEU A 202 21.82 -6.33 5.27
N PHE A 203 20.60 -6.20 5.80
CA PHE A 203 20.08 -4.90 6.18
C PHE A 203 20.76 -4.39 7.47
N ARG A 204 21.25 -3.13 7.43
CA ARG A 204 21.82 -2.39 8.56
C ARG A 204 21.30 -0.96 8.56
N SER A 205 21.51 -0.21 9.63
CA SER A 205 21.34 1.24 9.58
C SER A 205 22.49 1.88 8.79
N PRO A 206 22.33 3.08 8.21
CA PRO A 206 23.43 3.74 7.48
C PRO A 206 24.73 3.86 8.29
N ALA A 207 24.62 4.11 9.61
CA ALA A 207 25.76 4.24 10.50
C ALA A 207 26.54 2.90 10.69
N GLU A 208 25.83 1.76 10.64
CA GLU A 208 26.40 0.44 10.89
C GLU A 208 26.69 -0.35 9.60
N CYS A 209 26.40 0.23 8.44
CA CYS A 209 26.48 -0.45 7.16
C CYS A 209 27.92 -0.51 6.64
N SER A 210 28.57 -1.69 6.68
CA SER A 210 29.96 -1.90 6.30
C SER A 210 30.21 -1.79 4.78
N TRP A 211 29.21 -2.15 3.96
CA TRP A 211 29.31 -2.11 2.50
C TRP A 211 29.02 -0.74 1.88
N LEU A 212 28.56 0.24 2.69
CA LEU A 212 28.29 1.59 2.25
C LEU A 212 29.61 2.40 2.18
N PRO A 213 29.94 3.05 1.05
CA PRO A 213 31.10 3.94 0.96
C PRO A 213 31.06 5.04 2.02
N GLU A 214 32.23 5.42 2.52
CA GLU A 214 32.32 6.38 3.62
C GLU A 214 31.76 7.75 3.21
N ASP A 215 32.02 8.20 1.99
CA ASP A 215 31.48 9.45 1.47
C ASP A 215 29.95 9.46 1.44
N GLU A 216 29.33 8.36 0.95
CA GLU A 216 27.87 8.22 0.92
C GLU A 216 27.30 8.09 2.33
N ARG A 217 27.99 7.40 3.23
CA ARG A 217 27.60 7.29 4.65
C ARG A 217 27.57 8.67 5.30
N ASN A 218 28.65 9.45 5.16
CA ASN A 218 28.76 10.80 5.73
C ASN A 218 27.71 11.73 5.15
N TYR A 219 27.46 11.65 3.83
CA TYR A 219 26.38 12.38 3.18
C TYR A 219 25.03 12.02 3.78
N LEU A 220 24.70 10.74 3.89
CA LEU A 220 23.41 10.31 4.44
C LEU A 220 23.25 10.77 5.90
N LEU A 221 24.27 10.59 6.73
CA LEU A 221 24.22 11.01 8.14
C LEU A 221 24.09 12.54 8.29
N SER A 222 24.67 13.32 7.37
CA SER A 222 24.50 14.77 7.37
C SER A 222 23.10 15.22 6.94
N GLN A 223 22.49 14.52 5.99
CA GLN A 223 21.19 14.87 5.41
C GLN A 223 19.99 14.26 6.15
N THR A 224 20.15 13.06 6.72
CA THR A 224 19.07 12.40 7.48
C THR A 224 19.12 12.74 8.96
N GLY A 225 20.20 13.34 9.42
CA GLY A 225 20.52 13.58 10.82
C GLY A 225 20.98 12.30 11.53
N ALA A 226 21.87 12.42 12.54
CA ALA A 226 21.85 11.44 13.63
C ALA A 226 20.38 11.32 14.08
N PRO A 227 19.88 10.10 14.43
CA PRO A 227 18.48 9.97 14.84
C PRO A 227 18.21 11.13 15.78
N PRO A 228 17.24 12.02 15.48
CA PRO A 228 17.02 13.13 16.39
C PRO A 228 16.92 12.43 17.75
N LYS A 229 17.83 12.80 18.69
CA LYS A 229 17.73 12.43 20.09
C LYS A 229 16.27 12.65 20.37
N ALA A 230 15.51 11.57 20.45
CA ALA A 230 14.09 11.51 20.23
C ALA A 230 13.48 12.90 20.22
N ALA A 231 13.20 13.48 19.07
CA ALA A 231 12.21 14.55 19.06
C ALA A 231 11.08 13.89 19.81
N ALA A 232 10.89 14.32 21.05
CA ALA A 232 9.93 13.73 21.97
C ALA A 232 8.70 13.51 21.12
N PRO A 233 8.16 12.29 21.04
CA PRO A 233 7.07 11.99 20.12
C PRO A 233 6.16 13.18 20.29
N GLN A 234 5.99 13.99 19.19
CA GLN A 234 5.18 15.18 19.31
C GLN A 234 3.89 14.62 19.82
N THR A 235 3.67 14.77 21.12
CA THR A 235 2.53 14.16 21.79
C THR A 235 1.35 14.70 21.01
N PRO A 236 0.54 13.83 20.38
CA PRO A 236 -0.57 14.27 19.58
C PRO A 236 -1.27 15.31 20.43
N THR A 237 -1.47 16.52 19.91
CA THR A 237 -2.11 17.61 20.64
C THR A 237 -3.29 17.00 21.38
N LYS A 238 -3.32 17.07 22.73
CA LYS A 238 -4.37 16.41 23.51
C LYS A 238 -5.71 16.83 22.90
N GLY A 239 -6.49 15.86 22.41
CA GLY A 239 -7.73 16.15 21.70
C GLY A 239 -7.63 16.24 20.17
N ALA A 240 -6.43 16.08 19.54
CA ALA A 240 -6.27 16.14 18.07
C ALA A 240 -7.23 15.20 17.33
N LEU A 241 -7.41 13.98 17.81
CA LEU A 241 -8.33 13.02 17.20
C LEU A 241 -9.79 13.51 17.29
N GLY A 242 -10.24 14.00 18.47
CA GLY A 242 -11.58 14.55 18.65
C GLY A 242 -11.83 15.75 17.74
N LEU A 243 -10.81 16.60 17.59
CA LEU A 243 -10.85 17.77 16.73
C LEU A 243 -10.96 17.40 15.25
N LEU A 244 -10.18 16.39 14.79
CA LEU A 244 -10.26 15.86 13.43
C LEU A 244 -11.62 15.20 13.17
N LEU A 245 -12.14 14.43 14.11
CA LEU A 245 -13.46 13.77 14.00
C LEU A 245 -14.62 14.76 13.93
N SER A 246 -14.48 15.99 14.46
CA SER A 246 -15.49 17.04 14.35
C SER A 246 -15.57 17.68 12.95
N ARG A 247 -14.58 17.46 12.09
CA ARG A 247 -14.47 18.14 10.78
C ARG A 247 -15.02 17.29 9.65
N LYS A 248 -15.98 17.85 8.89
CA LYS A 248 -16.55 17.21 7.68
C LYS A 248 -15.48 16.80 6.66
N THR A 249 -14.42 17.59 6.53
CA THR A 249 -13.28 17.33 5.62
C THR A 249 -12.62 15.99 5.93
N MET A 250 -12.43 15.64 7.21
CA MET A 250 -11.83 14.36 7.59
C MET A 250 -12.71 13.16 7.26
N TRP A 251 -14.02 13.28 7.47
CA TRP A 251 -14.98 12.25 7.04
C TRP A 251 -15.04 12.12 5.54
N GLY A 252 -14.93 13.23 4.80
CA GLY A 252 -14.79 13.23 3.34
C GLY A 252 -13.55 12.45 2.89
N GLN A 253 -12.40 12.66 3.54
CA GLN A 253 -11.16 11.93 3.29
C GLN A 253 -11.29 10.44 3.61
N PHE A 254 -11.88 10.09 4.76
CA PHE A 254 -12.15 8.73 5.20
C PHE A 254 -13.03 7.97 4.20
N ILE A 255 -14.17 8.54 3.80
CA ILE A 255 -15.13 7.91 2.89
C ILE A 255 -14.53 7.77 1.49
N THR A 256 -13.89 8.83 0.96
CA THR A 256 -13.26 8.80 -0.36
C THR A 256 -12.18 7.71 -0.43
N GLN A 257 -11.32 7.63 0.59
CA GLN A 257 -10.30 6.58 0.70
C GLN A 257 -10.94 5.19 0.76
N GLY A 258 -11.99 5.05 1.55
CA GLY A 258 -12.73 3.81 1.71
C GLY A 258 -13.36 3.32 0.41
N CYS A 259 -14.06 4.20 -0.32
CA CYS A 259 -14.70 3.86 -1.60
C CYS A 259 -13.68 3.40 -2.65
N CYS A 260 -12.53 4.06 -2.74
CA CYS A 260 -11.45 3.65 -3.65
C CYS A 260 -10.83 2.32 -3.22
N ALA A 261 -10.54 2.16 -1.92
CA ALA A 261 -9.96 0.94 -1.37
C ALA A 261 -10.88 -0.27 -1.51
N TYR A 262 -12.21 -0.09 -1.35
CA TYR A 262 -13.20 -1.14 -1.59
C TYR A 262 -12.99 -1.78 -2.97
N THR A 263 -12.92 -0.98 -4.02
CA THR A 263 -12.76 -1.48 -5.39
C THR A 263 -11.39 -2.10 -5.61
N MET A 264 -10.32 -1.56 -5.00
CA MET A 264 -8.98 -2.15 -5.05
C MET A 264 -8.95 -3.55 -4.42
N TYR A 265 -9.54 -3.71 -3.22
CA TYR A 265 -9.61 -5.00 -2.53
C TYR A 265 -10.57 -5.99 -3.20
N LEU A 266 -11.62 -5.51 -3.86
CA LEU A 266 -12.49 -6.35 -4.69
C LEU A 266 -11.67 -7.01 -5.81
N TYR A 267 -10.86 -6.24 -6.55
CA TYR A 267 -10.01 -6.80 -7.60
C TYR A 267 -8.95 -7.74 -7.04
N LEU A 268 -8.27 -7.34 -5.97
CA LEU A 268 -7.21 -8.16 -5.37
C LEU A 268 -7.73 -9.53 -4.91
N ALA A 269 -8.94 -9.58 -4.35
CA ALA A 269 -9.53 -10.80 -3.83
C ALA A 269 -10.23 -11.63 -4.91
N TRP A 270 -11.01 -10.99 -5.78
CA TRP A 270 -12.00 -11.69 -6.58
C TRP A 270 -11.69 -11.77 -8.08
N LEU A 271 -10.73 -10.98 -8.61
CA LEU A 271 -10.47 -10.94 -10.05
C LEU A 271 -10.16 -12.31 -10.66
N PRO A 272 -9.28 -13.17 -10.08
CA PRO A 272 -9.07 -14.52 -10.62
C PRO A 272 -10.34 -15.36 -10.60
N SER A 273 -11.11 -15.30 -9.51
CA SER A 273 -12.38 -16.05 -9.38
C SER A 273 -13.43 -15.57 -10.36
N TYR A 274 -13.52 -14.26 -10.62
CA TYR A 274 -14.39 -13.68 -11.64
C TYR A 274 -14.05 -14.19 -13.04
N LEU A 275 -12.76 -14.17 -13.41
CA LEU A 275 -12.31 -14.63 -14.72
C LEU A 275 -12.56 -16.15 -14.93
N VAL A 276 -12.38 -16.95 -13.88
CA VAL A 276 -12.64 -18.40 -13.95
C VAL A 276 -14.14 -18.70 -13.99
N ARG A 277 -14.94 -18.10 -13.11
CA ARG A 277 -16.36 -18.44 -12.94
C ARG A 277 -17.28 -17.77 -13.94
N GLU A 278 -17.11 -16.46 -14.15
CA GLU A 278 -18.02 -15.66 -15.00
C GLU A 278 -17.56 -15.63 -16.47
N ARG A 279 -16.22 -15.67 -16.68
CA ARG A 279 -15.65 -15.61 -18.02
C ARG A 279 -15.19 -16.97 -18.55
N HIS A 280 -15.42 -18.04 -17.77
CA HIS A 280 -15.13 -19.43 -18.12
C HIS A 280 -13.70 -19.68 -18.61
N MET A 281 -12.73 -18.92 -18.05
CA MET A 281 -11.33 -19.09 -18.37
C MET A 281 -10.72 -20.24 -17.56
N ASP A 282 -9.78 -20.99 -18.16
CA ASP A 282 -8.91 -21.86 -17.38
C ASP A 282 -8.04 -21.03 -16.40
N LEU A 283 -7.51 -21.70 -15.37
CA LEU A 283 -6.78 -21.03 -14.30
C LEU A 283 -5.55 -20.28 -14.80
N MET A 284 -4.81 -20.86 -15.77
CA MET A 284 -3.58 -20.24 -16.30
C MET A 284 -3.93 -18.97 -17.07
N LYS A 285 -4.93 -19.03 -17.96
CA LYS A 285 -5.39 -17.89 -18.73
C LYS A 285 -5.95 -16.79 -17.80
N ALA A 286 -6.77 -17.16 -16.83
CA ALA A 286 -7.31 -16.22 -15.83
C ALA A 286 -6.19 -15.51 -15.05
N SER A 287 -5.11 -16.23 -14.74
CA SER A 287 -3.97 -15.67 -14.01
C SER A 287 -3.15 -14.69 -14.85
N TRP A 288 -2.92 -14.97 -16.14
CA TRP A 288 -2.32 -14.01 -17.07
C TRP A 288 -3.20 -12.77 -17.25
N PHE A 289 -4.51 -12.94 -17.38
CA PHE A 289 -5.47 -11.86 -17.49
C PHE A 289 -5.64 -11.09 -16.17
N THR A 290 -5.33 -11.69 -15.04
CA THR A 290 -5.20 -11.00 -13.74
C THR A 290 -3.91 -10.18 -13.67
N ALA A 291 -2.80 -10.72 -14.16
CA ALA A 291 -1.49 -10.07 -14.14
C ALA A 291 -1.42 -8.80 -14.99
N LEU A 292 -2.04 -8.81 -16.19
CA LEU A 292 -1.99 -7.71 -17.14
C LEU A 292 -2.48 -6.37 -16.56
N PRO A 293 -3.64 -6.25 -15.90
CA PRO A 293 -4.09 -5.01 -15.28
C PRO A 293 -3.09 -4.43 -14.26
N TYR A 294 -2.48 -5.29 -13.44
CA TYR A 294 -1.46 -4.84 -12.48
C TYR A 294 -0.19 -4.38 -13.17
N LEU A 295 0.28 -5.10 -14.19
CA LEU A 295 1.46 -4.72 -14.97
C LEU A 295 1.26 -3.38 -15.69
N ILE A 296 0.12 -3.21 -16.34
CA ILE A 296 -0.26 -1.97 -17.02
C ILE A 296 -0.33 -0.82 -16.00
N SER A 297 -0.87 -1.08 -14.80
CA SER A 297 -0.96 -0.07 -13.73
C SER A 297 0.41 0.37 -13.22
N VAL A 298 1.43 -0.48 -13.21
CA VAL A 298 2.81 -0.08 -12.87
C VAL A 298 3.32 0.94 -13.90
N VAL A 299 3.18 0.63 -15.17
CA VAL A 299 3.70 1.48 -16.26
C VAL A 299 2.94 2.79 -16.35
N LEU A 300 1.60 2.71 -16.43
CA LEU A 300 0.75 3.90 -16.53
C LEU A 300 0.78 4.75 -15.25
N GLY A 301 0.92 4.14 -14.08
CA GLY A 301 1.04 4.84 -12.81
C GLY A 301 2.24 5.79 -12.78
N ILE A 302 3.38 5.37 -13.33
CA ILE A 302 4.58 6.22 -13.46
C ILE A 302 4.31 7.40 -14.41
N LEU A 303 3.67 7.13 -15.55
CA LEU A 303 3.35 8.17 -16.54
C LEU A 303 2.33 9.18 -15.98
N ILE A 304 1.30 8.69 -15.33
CA ILE A 304 0.26 9.52 -14.68
C ILE A 304 0.88 10.34 -13.53
N GLY A 305 1.79 9.75 -12.75
CA GLY A 305 2.52 10.47 -11.71
C GLY A 305 3.26 11.68 -12.27
N LYS A 306 4.07 11.48 -13.32
CA LYS A 306 4.80 12.57 -14.00
C LYS A 306 3.85 13.63 -14.59
N LEU A 307 2.76 13.20 -15.22
CA LEU A 307 1.74 14.10 -15.76
C LEU A 307 1.06 14.89 -14.63
N SER A 308 0.71 14.22 -13.55
CA SER A 308 0.12 14.86 -12.36
C SER A 308 1.03 15.93 -11.79
N ASP A 309 2.34 15.64 -11.64
CA ASP A 309 3.33 16.60 -11.12
C ASP A 309 3.45 17.83 -12.05
N SER A 310 3.35 17.65 -13.36
CA SER A 310 3.39 18.78 -14.31
C SER A 310 2.14 19.66 -14.27
N ILE A 311 0.97 19.11 -13.92
CA ILE A 311 -0.31 19.82 -13.84
C ILE A 311 -0.48 20.47 -12.44
N LEU A 312 0.00 19.82 -11.40
CA LEU A 312 -0.20 20.20 -9.99
C LEU A 312 0.90 21.15 -9.48
N THR A 313 1.07 22.29 -10.14
CA THR A 313 1.91 23.37 -9.61
C THR A 313 1.38 23.87 -8.26
N PRO A 314 2.19 24.53 -7.40
CA PRO A 314 1.72 25.06 -6.11
C PRO A 314 0.47 25.95 -6.24
N GLU A 315 0.37 26.73 -7.30
CA GLU A 315 -0.77 27.61 -7.59
C GLU A 315 -2.00 26.79 -7.97
N ALA A 316 -1.82 25.76 -8.78
CA ALA A 316 -2.88 24.84 -9.19
C ALA A 316 -3.46 24.05 -8.01
N VAL A 317 -2.61 23.65 -7.06
CA VAL A 317 -3.02 22.97 -5.81
C VAL A 317 -3.87 23.92 -4.96
N LYS A 318 -3.45 25.18 -4.77
CA LYS A 318 -4.23 26.21 -4.05
C LYS A 318 -5.60 26.45 -4.72
N GLN A 319 -5.69 26.33 -6.03
CA GLN A 319 -6.97 26.41 -6.80
C GLN A 319 -7.84 25.15 -6.69
N GLY A 320 -7.39 24.12 -5.96
CA GLY A 320 -8.13 22.87 -5.78
C GLY A 320 -8.04 21.89 -6.96
N LYS A 321 -7.10 22.07 -7.91
CA LYS A 321 -6.94 21.19 -9.08
C LYS A 321 -6.62 19.75 -8.69
N ARG A 322 -5.91 19.52 -7.55
CA ARG A 322 -5.67 18.15 -7.04
C ARG A 322 -6.98 17.42 -6.73
N ARG A 323 -7.96 18.08 -6.12
CA ARG A 323 -9.29 17.51 -5.87
C ARG A 323 -10.01 17.18 -7.18
N THR A 324 -9.96 18.08 -8.15
CA THR A 324 -10.57 17.85 -9.46
C THR A 324 -9.95 16.64 -10.15
N LEU A 325 -8.61 16.55 -10.16
CA LEU A 325 -7.90 15.42 -10.74
C LEU A 325 -8.19 14.09 -10.01
N LEU A 326 -8.26 14.11 -8.69
CA LEU A 326 -8.71 12.97 -7.88
C LEU A 326 -10.10 12.49 -8.33
N VAL A 327 -11.07 13.40 -8.43
CA VAL A 327 -12.45 13.06 -8.84
C VAL A 327 -12.48 12.50 -10.25
N VAL A 328 -11.71 13.05 -11.18
CA VAL A 328 -11.60 12.52 -12.56
C VAL A 328 -11.12 11.06 -12.52
N PHE A 329 -10.10 10.73 -11.74
CA PHE A 329 -9.63 9.36 -11.63
C PHE A 329 -10.63 8.44 -10.93
N ILE A 330 -11.34 8.91 -9.91
CA ILE A 330 -12.42 8.12 -9.28
C ILE A 330 -13.52 7.80 -10.30
N LEU A 331 -13.97 8.81 -11.06
CA LEU A 331 -14.99 8.61 -12.08
C LEU A 331 -14.49 7.74 -13.25
N LEU A 332 -13.24 7.91 -13.66
CA LEU A 332 -12.62 7.03 -14.66
C LEU A 332 -12.55 5.57 -14.19
N SER A 333 -12.40 5.33 -12.87
CA SER A 333 -12.45 3.97 -12.32
C SER A 333 -13.81 3.31 -12.46
N SER A 334 -14.90 4.10 -12.58
CA SER A 334 -16.25 3.55 -12.75
C SER A 334 -16.51 2.88 -14.11
N VAL A 335 -15.53 2.94 -15.04
CA VAL A 335 -15.56 2.15 -16.29
C VAL A 335 -15.66 0.64 -16.05
N VAL A 336 -15.37 0.19 -14.82
CA VAL A 336 -15.64 -1.19 -14.39
C VAL A 336 -17.09 -1.63 -14.64
N LEU A 337 -18.05 -0.70 -14.56
CA LEU A 337 -19.46 -0.98 -14.85
C LEU A 337 -19.70 -1.47 -16.27
N LEU A 338 -18.86 -1.04 -17.22
CA LEU A 338 -18.95 -1.46 -18.63
C LEU A 338 -18.53 -2.93 -18.82
N THR A 339 -17.82 -3.52 -17.88
CA THR A 339 -17.45 -4.94 -17.96
C THR A 339 -18.67 -5.86 -17.95
N ASN A 340 -19.82 -5.39 -17.43
CA ASN A 340 -21.06 -6.16 -17.37
C ASN A 340 -21.75 -6.30 -18.74
N VAL A 341 -21.48 -5.39 -19.69
CA VAL A 341 -22.13 -5.37 -21.00
C VAL A 341 -21.20 -5.78 -22.15
N VAL A 342 -19.91 -6.00 -21.84
CA VAL A 342 -18.88 -6.35 -22.82
C VAL A 342 -18.54 -7.84 -22.73
N ASN A 343 -18.61 -8.53 -23.87
CA ASN A 343 -18.27 -9.95 -23.94
C ASN A 343 -16.81 -10.22 -24.38
N ASN A 344 -16.19 -9.27 -25.09
CA ASN A 344 -14.82 -9.45 -25.54
C ASN A 344 -13.85 -9.42 -24.36
N GLN A 345 -13.12 -10.50 -24.15
CA GLN A 345 -12.19 -10.68 -23.01
C GLN A 345 -11.08 -9.63 -22.96
N TRP A 346 -10.55 -9.21 -24.11
CA TRP A 346 -9.50 -8.20 -24.19
C TRP A 346 -10.01 -6.81 -23.81
N VAL A 347 -11.24 -6.47 -24.22
CA VAL A 347 -11.87 -5.21 -23.81
C VAL A 347 -12.15 -5.20 -22.31
N VAL A 348 -12.60 -6.33 -21.74
CA VAL A 348 -12.80 -6.47 -20.29
C VAL A 348 -11.47 -6.23 -19.54
N VAL A 349 -10.36 -6.82 -19.99
CA VAL A 349 -9.04 -6.60 -19.37
C VAL A 349 -8.59 -5.16 -19.51
N ALA A 350 -8.82 -4.53 -20.68
CA ALA A 350 -8.49 -3.12 -20.87
C ALA A 350 -9.28 -2.21 -19.92
N LEU A 351 -10.59 -2.46 -19.74
CA LEU A 351 -11.44 -1.73 -18.80
C LEU A 351 -10.99 -1.93 -17.34
N ILE A 352 -10.65 -3.15 -16.93
CA ILE A 352 -10.12 -3.44 -15.60
C ILE A 352 -8.76 -2.76 -15.40
N SER A 353 -7.89 -2.79 -16.41
CA SER A 353 -6.58 -2.11 -16.35
C SER A 353 -6.73 -0.59 -16.18
N LEU A 354 -7.64 0.01 -16.91
CA LEU A 354 -7.95 1.43 -16.78
C LEU A 354 -8.53 1.75 -15.41
N ALA A 355 -9.48 0.94 -14.92
CA ALA A 355 -10.09 1.10 -13.61
C ALA A 355 -9.03 0.97 -12.50
N LEU A 356 -8.19 -0.08 -12.54
CA LEU A 356 -7.18 -0.34 -11.51
C LEU A 356 -6.12 0.77 -11.47
N THR A 357 -5.64 1.22 -12.64
CA THR A 357 -4.69 2.34 -12.75
C THR A 357 -5.29 3.63 -12.20
N SER A 358 -6.54 3.91 -12.53
CA SER A 358 -7.25 5.10 -12.06
C SER A 358 -7.47 5.06 -10.55
N ILE A 359 -7.84 3.91 -9.97
CA ILE A 359 -7.98 3.74 -8.51
C ILE A 359 -6.66 3.97 -7.80
N SER A 360 -5.56 3.41 -8.32
CA SER A 360 -4.22 3.60 -7.77
C SER A 360 -3.83 5.08 -7.73
N SER A 361 -4.07 5.78 -8.84
CA SER A 361 -3.82 7.21 -8.94
C SER A 361 -4.70 8.02 -7.99
N ALA A 362 -5.98 7.65 -7.87
CA ALA A 362 -6.90 8.29 -6.95
C ALA A 362 -6.48 8.12 -5.48
N LEU A 363 -6.09 6.92 -5.06
CA LEU A 363 -5.60 6.64 -3.71
C LEU A 363 -4.37 7.49 -3.37
N THR A 364 -3.42 7.59 -4.31
CA THR A 364 -2.20 8.40 -4.14
C THR A 364 -2.53 9.90 -4.04
N LEU A 365 -3.39 10.41 -4.93
CA LEU A 365 -3.82 11.81 -4.90
C LEU A 365 -4.62 12.16 -3.65
N ASN A 366 -5.42 11.22 -3.13
CA ASN A 366 -6.19 11.44 -1.91
C ASN A 366 -5.28 11.55 -0.67
N ILE A 367 -4.22 10.74 -0.60
CA ILE A 367 -3.18 10.85 0.45
C ILE A 367 -2.46 12.19 0.35
N ALA A 368 -2.07 12.60 -0.84
CA ALA A 368 -1.42 13.88 -1.06
C ALA A 368 -2.36 15.06 -0.71
N MET A 369 -3.65 14.96 -1.07
CA MET A 369 -4.65 15.96 -0.72
C MET A 369 -4.88 16.07 0.79
N CYS A 370 -4.80 14.96 1.54
CA CYS A 370 -4.87 15.00 2.99
C CYS A 370 -3.74 15.86 3.58
N ASN A 371 -2.51 15.67 3.08
CA ASN A 371 -1.37 16.50 3.50
C ASN A 371 -1.54 17.98 3.18
N ASP A 372 -2.13 18.32 2.02
CA ASP A 372 -2.38 19.72 1.65
C ASP A 372 -3.46 20.37 2.52
N LEU A 373 -4.44 19.59 2.96
CA LEU A 373 -5.56 20.09 3.75
C LEU A 373 -5.21 20.29 5.23
N VAL A 374 -4.18 19.60 5.74
CA VAL A 374 -3.76 19.73 7.15
C VAL A 374 -2.84 20.94 7.31
N TRP A 375 -3.32 21.97 7.99
CA TRP A 375 -2.55 23.19 8.24
C TRP A 375 -1.46 22.99 9.30
N ASP A 376 -1.76 22.27 10.39
CA ASP A 376 -0.81 21.98 11.45
C ASP A 376 -0.04 20.69 11.19
N PRO A 377 1.30 20.75 10.92
CA PRO A 377 2.11 19.56 10.67
C PRO A 377 2.09 18.52 11.80
N SER A 378 1.82 18.93 13.05
CA SER A 378 1.74 18.02 14.19
C SER A 378 0.54 17.06 14.11
N MET A 379 -0.50 17.43 13.37
CA MET A 379 -1.72 16.64 13.17
C MET A 379 -1.69 15.78 11.89
N ALA A 380 -0.71 15.98 11.00
CA ALA A 380 -0.67 15.31 9.70
C ALA A 380 -0.64 13.78 9.82
N ALA A 381 0.13 13.24 10.76
CA ALA A 381 0.19 11.80 10.98
C ALA A 381 -1.15 11.22 11.47
N THR A 382 -1.85 11.92 12.36
CA THR A 382 -3.17 11.51 12.88
C THR A 382 -4.23 11.58 11.78
N ALA A 383 -4.21 12.62 10.96
CA ALA A 383 -5.13 12.78 9.83
C ALA A 383 -4.94 11.69 8.78
N LEU A 384 -3.70 11.41 8.39
CA LEU A 384 -3.37 10.30 7.48
C LEU A 384 -3.76 8.94 8.07
N GLY A 385 -3.51 8.73 9.37
CA GLY A 385 -3.92 7.50 10.05
C GLY A 385 -5.43 7.29 9.99
N PHE A 386 -6.22 8.34 10.23
CA PHE A 386 -7.69 8.28 10.14
C PHE A 386 -8.16 8.03 8.68
N GLN A 387 -7.53 8.66 7.70
CA GLN A 387 -7.81 8.41 6.29
C GLN A 387 -7.53 6.94 5.91
N ILE A 388 -6.38 6.40 6.30
CA ILE A 388 -6.00 4.99 6.03
C ILE A 388 -6.97 4.03 6.74
N LEU A 389 -7.44 4.38 7.94
CA LEU A 389 -8.47 3.61 8.65
C LEU A 389 -9.74 3.48 7.80
N GLY A 390 -10.16 4.55 7.09
CA GLY A 390 -11.26 4.50 6.13
C GLY A 390 -11.02 3.47 5.02
N GLY A 391 -9.83 3.49 4.42
CA GLY A 391 -9.43 2.52 3.41
C GLY A 391 -9.50 1.06 3.90
N ASN A 392 -8.95 0.79 5.07
CA ASN A 392 -8.94 -0.55 5.66
C ASN A 392 -10.36 -1.01 6.06
N THR A 393 -11.18 -0.11 6.62
CA THR A 393 -12.56 -0.43 7.00
C THR A 393 -13.37 -0.89 5.80
N PHE A 394 -13.38 -0.14 4.70
CA PHE A 394 -14.08 -0.54 3.48
C PHE A 394 -13.41 -1.75 2.81
N GLY A 395 -12.07 -1.84 2.91
CA GLY A 395 -11.30 -2.98 2.43
C GLY A 395 -11.69 -4.30 3.07
N ILE A 396 -11.98 -4.32 4.38
CA ILE A 396 -12.47 -5.50 5.11
C ILE A 396 -13.81 -5.96 4.55
N PHE A 397 -14.73 -5.02 4.30
CA PHE A 397 -16.07 -5.36 3.83
C PHE A 397 -16.12 -5.72 2.34
N ALA A 398 -15.17 -5.28 1.53
CA ALA A 398 -15.21 -5.51 0.09
C ALA A 398 -15.27 -7.00 -0.30
N PRO A 399 -14.38 -7.89 0.18
CA PRO A 399 -14.47 -9.31 -0.13
C PRO A 399 -15.74 -9.98 0.45
N ILE A 400 -16.15 -9.58 1.66
CA ILE A 400 -17.30 -10.16 2.35
C ILE A 400 -18.59 -9.84 1.59
N LEU A 401 -18.86 -8.55 1.35
CA LEU A 401 -20.08 -8.12 0.64
C LEU A 401 -20.13 -8.70 -0.78
N THR A 402 -19.01 -8.70 -1.49
CA THR A 402 -18.92 -9.34 -2.80
C THR A 402 -19.28 -10.82 -2.72
N GLY A 403 -18.78 -11.55 -1.71
CA GLY A 403 -19.09 -12.95 -1.51
C GLY A 403 -20.59 -13.22 -1.27
N TYR A 404 -21.24 -12.41 -0.43
CA TYR A 404 -22.68 -12.50 -0.20
C TYR A 404 -23.51 -12.16 -1.45
N ILE A 405 -23.12 -11.11 -2.18
CA ILE A 405 -23.78 -10.72 -3.43
C ILE A 405 -23.68 -11.84 -4.47
N VAL A 406 -22.49 -12.39 -4.68
CA VAL A 406 -22.31 -13.49 -5.65
C VAL A 406 -23.03 -14.76 -5.20
N LYS A 407 -23.10 -15.04 -3.90
CA LYS A 407 -23.88 -16.16 -3.37
C LYS A 407 -25.38 -16.01 -3.66
N SER A 408 -25.93 -14.80 -3.49
CA SER A 408 -27.38 -14.54 -3.65
C SER A 408 -27.81 -14.36 -5.09
N THR A 409 -26.95 -13.77 -5.95
CA THR A 409 -27.31 -13.42 -7.34
C THR A 409 -26.74 -14.39 -8.37
N GLY A 410 -25.77 -15.21 -8.00
CA GLY A 410 -25.05 -16.10 -8.91
C GLY A 410 -24.05 -15.38 -9.83
N SER A 411 -23.93 -14.05 -9.78
CA SER A 411 -23.14 -13.24 -10.71
C SER A 411 -22.35 -12.14 -9.99
N PHE A 412 -21.21 -11.73 -10.58
CA PHE A 412 -20.40 -10.61 -10.13
C PHE A 412 -20.96 -9.24 -10.55
N ASN A 413 -21.94 -9.18 -11.45
CA ASN A 413 -22.47 -7.92 -11.97
C ASN A 413 -22.96 -6.99 -10.86
N SER A 414 -23.73 -7.50 -9.90
CA SER A 414 -24.22 -6.72 -8.77
C SER A 414 -23.10 -6.22 -7.85
N ALA A 415 -22.02 -6.99 -7.71
CA ALA A 415 -20.84 -6.56 -6.96
C ALA A 415 -20.10 -5.40 -7.65
N PHE A 416 -20.00 -5.41 -8.98
CA PHE A 416 -19.45 -4.29 -9.74
C PHE A 416 -20.36 -3.05 -9.70
N PHE A 417 -21.70 -3.24 -9.70
CA PHE A 417 -22.64 -2.13 -9.50
C PHE A 417 -22.47 -1.48 -8.13
N LEU A 418 -22.29 -2.28 -7.07
CA LEU A 418 -21.99 -1.74 -5.74
C LEU A 418 -20.66 -0.97 -5.73
N ALA A 419 -19.61 -1.54 -6.32
CA ALA A 419 -18.31 -0.87 -6.41
C ALA A 419 -18.40 0.45 -7.18
N GLY A 420 -19.09 0.47 -8.32
CA GLY A 420 -19.34 1.69 -9.09
C GLY A 420 -20.14 2.73 -8.31
N GLY A 421 -21.19 2.33 -7.60
CA GLY A 421 -21.97 3.21 -6.72
C GLY A 421 -21.12 3.83 -5.60
N LEU A 422 -20.23 3.03 -4.99
CA LEU A 422 -19.28 3.54 -4.00
C LEU A 422 -18.27 4.52 -4.61
N LEU A 423 -17.81 4.31 -5.85
CA LEU A 423 -16.94 5.26 -6.54
C LEU A 423 -17.66 6.60 -6.77
N PHE A 424 -18.93 6.59 -7.19
CA PHE A 424 -19.73 7.82 -7.29
C PHE A 424 -19.91 8.52 -5.92
N LEU A 425 -20.15 7.74 -4.86
CA LEU A 425 -20.18 8.28 -3.49
C LEU A 425 -18.83 8.91 -3.11
N GLY A 426 -17.72 8.23 -3.40
CA GLY A 426 -16.37 8.76 -3.15
C GLY A 426 -16.09 10.06 -3.91
N ALA A 427 -16.51 10.17 -5.18
CA ALA A 427 -16.40 11.38 -5.96
C ALA A 427 -17.25 12.52 -5.36
N ALA A 428 -18.50 12.24 -5.01
CA ALA A 428 -19.41 13.21 -4.39
C ALA A 428 -18.91 13.72 -3.04
N THR A 429 -18.43 12.81 -2.17
CA THR A 429 -17.84 13.19 -0.86
C THR A 429 -16.57 14.01 -1.02
N SER A 430 -15.71 13.65 -1.98
CA SER A 430 -14.53 14.46 -2.30
C SER A 430 -14.92 15.87 -2.76
N LEU A 431 -15.90 16.02 -3.65
CA LEU A 431 -16.33 17.33 -4.15
C LEU A 431 -17.01 18.19 -3.08
N THR A 432 -17.79 17.59 -2.19
CA THR A 432 -18.64 18.34 -1.26
C THR A 432 -17.99 18.57 0.11
N MET A 433 -17.28 17.56 0.65
CA MET A 433 -16.80 17.57 2.02
C MET A 433 -15.34 18.02 2.15
N THR A 434 -14.49 17.90 1.11
CA THR A 434 -13.06 18.20 1.22
C THR A 434 -12.67 19.58 0.70
N ARG A 435 -13.60 20.55 0.73
CA ARG A 435 -13.38 21.91 0.22
C ARG A 435 -12.59 22.80 1.18
N ARG A 436 -12.73 22.59 2.48
CA ARG A 436 -12.16 23.45 3.52
C ARG A 436 -10.89 22.82 4.08
N PRO A 437 -9.81 23.63 4.27
CA PRO A 437 -8.62 23.15 4.96
C PRO A 437 -8.95 22.80 6.42
N LEU A 438 -8.13 21.95 7.00
CA LEU A 438 -8.17 21.55 8.41
C LEU A 438 -7.35 22.55 9.22
N ALA A 439 -7.89 23.73 9.44
CA ALA A 439 -7.33 24.75 10.32
C ALA A 439 -8.09 24.75 11.66
N PHE A 440 -7.41 25.14 12.74
CA PHE A 440 -7.93 25.10 14.10
C PHE A 440 -7.54 26.37 14.87
N GLY A 441 -8.44 26.83 15.74
CA GLY A 441 -8.18 27.98 16.62
C GLY A 441 -8.09 29.31 15.87
N GLU A 442 -7.01 30.07 16.07
CA GLU A 442 -6.81 31.39 15.46
C GLU A 442 -6.64 31.32 13.93
N ASP A 443 -6.06 30.23 13.42
CA ASP A 443 -5.87 30.00 11.99
C ASP A 443 -7.22 29.83 11.26
N GLU A 444 -8.23 29.25 11.91
CA GLU A 444 -9.59 29.16 11.36
C GLU A 444 -10.23 30.53 11.15
N LYS A 445 -9.99 31.46 12.07
CA LYS A 445 -10.47 32.84 11.97
C LYS A 445 -9.75 33.63 10.87
N ALA A 446 -8.48 33.32 10.63
CA ALA A 446 -7.68 33.93 9.56
C ALA A 446 -8.09 33.47 8.16
N LEU A 447 -8.51 32.22 8.01
CA LEU A 447 -8.99 31.67 6.73
C LEU A 447 -10.46 31.97 6.40
N ALA A 448 -11.23 32.44 7.40
CA ALA A 448 -12.63 32.86 7.24
C ALA A 448 -12.79 34.34 6.83
N ARG A 449 -11.70 35.11 6.86
CA ARG A 449 -11.59 36.49 6.37
C ARG A 449 -10.99 36.49 4.95
#